data_94e8a0683aae44d2ce256e8c390ea731
#
_entry.id   94e8a0683aae44d2ce256e8c390ea731
#
_cell.length_a   1.000
_cell.length_b   1.000
_cell.length_c   1.000
_cell.angle_alpha   90.00
_cell.angle_beta   90.00
_cell.angle_gamma   90.00
#
_symmetry.space_group_name_H-M   'P 1'
#
loop_
_entity.id
_entity.type
_entity.pdbx_description
1 polymer ?
#
loop_
_entity_poly.entity_id
_entity_poly.type
_entity_poly.pdbx_seq_one_letter_code
_entity_poly.pdbx_strand_id
1 'polypeptide(L)'
;DTALLESLRLSSFPENYAYLANTRKDVEGVDDSVEYHALLDALRTMGFSMTEEHDLFRVVALILHMGNLELAEDRSGQARITNMDQLMLVSELMGVNASQLNTALVRPTVRAGRESVSQARTKKQVTDEIAALCKTMYERTFGWLVDRINKVLDRPTSKSQFIGVLDIAGFEIFETNSFEQLCINYTNEKLQQFFNHHMFMLEQQEYAREMIQWDYMNFGLDLQPTIDLIESTSPVGILATLDEECIMPRANDDTFTDKLVSIWAPPKSSAATTTSKFLPSRQVKRFVVRHYAANVEYNTENWLDKNRDPLNDNITRVMVGSEHPFLSSLFAHFVSSEETSAPKSRRGTFSTVGQRHKEQLGSLMSQLDSTQPHFVRCIVPNTHKQPGRMDLSLVLDQLRCNGVLEGIRIARLGYPNRLPFTDFVTPVS
;
A
#
# COMPACT_ATOMS: atom_id res chain seq x y z
N ASP A 1 18.07 12.64 22.86
CA ASP A 1 19.39 13.13 22.44
C ASP A 1 19.27 14.63 22.11
N THR A 2 19.79 15.49 23.02
CA THR A 2 19.69 16.95 22.88
C THR A 2 20.44 17.47 21.65
N ALA A 3 21.59 16.86 21.32
CA ALA A 3 22.38 17.30 20.18
C ALA A 3 21.64 17.02 18.85
N LEU A 4 20.92 15.88 18.76
CA LEU A 4 20.09 15.55 17.60
C LEU A 4 18.91 16.53 17.48
N LEU A 5 18.22 16.83 18.58
CA LEU A 5 17.12 17.81 18.58
C LEU A 5 17.59 19.18 18.10
N GLU A 6 18.73 19.66 18.61
CA GLU A 6 19.32 20.97 18.24
C GLU A 6 19.72 20.96 16.74
N SER A 7 20.39 19.91 16.25
CA SER A 7 20.83 19.82 14.86
C SER A 7 19.67 19.77 13.84
N LEU A 8 18.54 19.21 14.26
CA LEU A 8 17.31 19.10 13.47
C LEU A 8 16.28 20.20 13.79
N ARG A 9 16.65 21.15 14.64
CA ARG A 9 15.77 22.26 15.07
C ARG A 9 14.46 21.79 15.69
N LEU A 10 14.46 20.61 16.33
CA LEU A 10 13.28 20.03 16.93
C LEU A 10 13.03 20.54 18.34
N SER A 11 11.77 20.84 18.64
CA SER A 11 11.28 21.06 20.00
C SER A 11 11.19 19.75 20.77
N SER A 12 11.46 19.74 22.04
CA SER A 12 11.22 18.58 22.93
C SER A 12 9.74 18.35 23.25
N PHE A 13 8.85 19.22 22.78
CA PHE A 13 7.41 19.14 23.03
C PHE A 13 6.69 18.70 21.74
N PRO A 14 6.17 17.46 21.66
CA PRO A 14 5.47 16.94 20.48
C PRO A 14 4.25 17.77 20.06
N GLU A 15 3.58 18.43 21.01
CA GLU A 15 2.43 19.31 20.78
C GLU A 15 2.73 20.53 19.92
N ASN A 16 4.01 20.89 19.77
CA ASN A 16 4.43 21.97 18.89
C ASN A 16 4.37 21.61 17.41
N TYR A 17 4.03 20.36 17.08
CA TYR A 17 3.93 19.88 15.72
C TYR A 17 2.49 19.55 15.35
N ALA A 18 1.98 20.16 14.29
CA ALA A 18 0.59 19.99 13.85
C ALA A 18 0.22 18.53 13.61
N TYR A 19 1.14 17.72 13.09
CA TYR A 19 0.91 16.29 12.83
C TYR A 19 0.86 15.44 14.10
N LEU A 20 1.36 15.92 15.24
CA LEU A 20 1.37 15.22 16.52
C LEU A 20 0.40 15.82 17.56
N ALA A 21 -0.08 17.03 17.34
CA ALA A 21 -0.85 17.79 18.33
C ALA A 21 -2.15 17.07 18.78
N ASN A 22 -2.78 16.33 17.88
CA ASN A 22 -4.05 15.64 18.12
C ASN A 22 -3.88 14.11 18.27
N THR A 23 -2.66 13.60 18.40
CA THR A 23 -2.41 12.17 18.54
C THR A 23 -2.38 11.77 20.02
N ARG A 24 -2.77 10.50 20.28
CA ARG A 24 -2.55 9.89 21.58
C ARG A 24 -1.04 9.68 21.77
N LYS A 25 -0.49 10.29 22.82
CA LYS A 25 0.96 10.29 23.10
C LYS A 25 1.39 9.08 23.93
N ASP A 26 0.49 8.56 24.77
CA ASP A 26 0.78 7.43 25.63
C ASP A 26 0.09 6.17 25.11
N VAL A 27 0.88 5.17 24.78
CA VAL A 27 0.41 3.83 24.43
C VAL A 27 0.78 2.88 25.55
N GLU A 28 -0.23 2.21 26.14
CA GLU A 28 -0.02 1.26 27.23
C GLU A 28 0.98 0.16 26.83
N GLY A 29 2.05 -0.01 27.62
CA GLY A 29 3.08 -1.02 27.37
C GLY A 29 4.17 -0.60 26.37
N VAL A 30 4.17 0.65 25.88
CA VAL A 30 5.21 1.19 25.00
C VAL A 30 5.92 2.34 25.71
N ASP A 31 7.24 2.25 25.82
CA ASP A 31 8.12 3.33 26.29
C ASP A 31 8.95 3.82 25.10
N ASP A 32 8.60 4.99 24.57
CA ASP A 32 9.25 5.58 23.38
C ASP A 32 10.76 5.78 23.57
N SER A 33 11.24 5.97 24.81
CA SER A 33 12.67 6.10 25.08
C SER A 33 13.39 4.76 24.92
N VAL A 34 12.78 3.68 25.37
CA VAL A 34 13.29 2.32 25.20
C VAL A 34 13.30 1.94 23.72
N GLU A 35 12.20 2.20 23.01
CA GLU A 35 12.07 1.93 21.57
C GLU A 35 13.08 2.76 20.74
N TYR A 36 13.33 4.01 21.10
CA TYR A 36 14.34 4.82 20.43
C TYR A 36 15.75 4.24 20.56
N HIS A 37 16.14 3.78 21.75
CA HIS A 37 17.45 3.16 21.96
C HIS A 37 17.55 1.81 21.22
N ALA A 38 16.49 1.01 21.23
CA ALA A 38 16.41 -0.23 20.47
C ALA A 38 16.56 0.02 18.96
N LEU A 39 15.95 1.08 18.43
CA LEU A 39 16.11 1.49 17.03
C LEU A 39 17.57 1.83 16.70
N LEU A 40 18.23 2.65 17.54
CA LEU A 40 19.63 3.01 17.32
C LEU A 40 20.55 1.78 17.33
N ASP A 41 20.33 0.87 18.28
CA ASP A 41 21.12 -0.36 18.38
C ASP A 41 20.87 -1.29 17.16
N ALA A 42 19.63 -1.35 16.65
CA ALA A 42 19.31 -2.08 15.44
C ALA A 42 20.02 -1.48 14.21
N LEU A 43 19.97 -0.16 14.03
CA LEU A 43 20.65 0.53 12.93
C LEU A 43 22.16 0.27 12.97
N ARG A 44 22.80 0.35 14.13
CA ARG A 44 24.24 0.06 14.33
C ARG A 44 24.56 -1.40 14.04
N THR A 45 23.72 -2.33 14.50
CA THR A 45 23.87 -3.76 14.19
C THR A 45 23.82 -4.03 12.69
N MET A 46 22.98 -3.30 11.98
CA MET A 46 22.88 -3.35 10.51
C MET A 46 23.98 -2.53 9.80
N GLY A 47 24.92 -1.96 10.53
CA GLY A 47 26.09 -1.26 9.99
C GLY A 47 25.74 0.11 9.36
N PHE A 48 24.70 0.78 9.85
CA PHE A 48 24.44 2.17 9.47
C PHE A 48 25.48 3.10 10.08
N SER A 49 25.93 4.06 9.30
CA SER A 49 26.80 5.13 9.78
C SER A 49 25.99 6.18 10.54
N MET A 50 26.67 6.95 11.40
CA MET A 50 26.03 8.09 12.11
C MET A 50 25.42 9.11 11.14
N THR A 51 25.99 9.27 9.95
CA THR A 51 25.44 10.15 8.91
C THR A 51 24.12 9.59 8.38
N GLU A 52 24.07 8.27 8.06
CA GLU A 52 22.82 7.63 7.61
C GLU A 52 21.74 7.67 8.69
N GLU A 53 22.09 7.46 9.96
CA GLU A 53 21.15 7.61 11.09
C GLU A 53 20.60 9.04 11.14
N HIS A 54 21.48 10.04 11.08
CA HIS A 54 21.08 11.44 11.11
C HIS A 54 20.21 11.84 9.91
N ASP A 55 20.49 11.30 8.72
CA ASP A 55 19.72 11.55 7.50
C ASP A 55 18.31 10.99 7.59
N LEU A 56 18.13 9.80 8.18
CA LEU A 56 16.80 9.23 8.45
C LEU A 56 15.98 10.15 9.38
N PHE A 57 16.57 10.58 10.51
CA PHE A 57 15.90 11.48 11.43
C PHE A 57 15.64 12.86 10.81
N ARG A 58 16.52 13.34 9.94
CA ARG A 58 16.32 14.58 9.17
C ARG A 58 15.04 14.56 8.35
N VAL A 59 14.75 13.47 7.64
CA VAL A 59 13.52 13.35 6.86
C VAL A 59 12.29 13.40 7.75
N VAL A 60 12.30 12.67 8.86
CA VAL A 60 11.18 12.70 9.83
C VAL A 60 10.98 14.09 10.42
N ALA A 61 12.08 14.77 10.80
CA ALA A 61 12.03 16.15 11.29
C ALA A 61 11.48 17.12 10.24
N LEU A 62 11.91 16.97 8.97
CA LEU A 62 11.38 17.78 7.88
C LEU A 62 9.87 17.61 7.71
N ILE A 63 9.35 16.40 7.79
CA ILE A 63 7.91 16.13 7.71
C ILE A 63 7.18 16.86 8.85
N LEU A 64 7.69 16.79 10.07
CA LEU A 64 7.11 17.49 11.22
C LEU A 64 7.12 19.01 11.02
N HIS A 65 8.23 19.57 10.57
CA HIS A 65 8.37 21.00 10.29
C HIS A 65 7.49 21.48 9.13
N MET A 66 7.31 20.65 8.09
CA MET A 66 6.41 20.97 6.97
C MET A 66 4.95 21.02 7.41
N GLY A 67 4.54 20.18 8.36
CA GLY A 67 3.21 20.23 8.95
C GLY A 67 2.90 21.55 9.65
N ASN A 68 3.92 22.28 10.09
CA ASN A 68 3.80 23.58 10.75
C ASN A 68 3.80 24.78 9.79
N LEU A 69 3.83 24.56 8.47
CA LEU A 69 3.68 25.66 7.51
C LEU A 69 2.25 26.22 7.54
N GLU A 70 2.12 27.51 7.76
CA GLU A 70 0.84 28.20 7.82
C GLU A 70 0.51 28.83 6.47
N LEU A 71 -0.73 28.63 6.03
CA LEU A 71 -1.24 29.07 4.75
C LEU A 71 -2.44 30.02 4.92
N ALA A 72 -2.40 31.13 4.22
CA ALA A 72 -3.54 32.03 4.07
C ALA A 72 -3.86 32.24 2.58
N GLU A 73 -5.06 32.69 2.29
CA GLU A 73 -5.47 33.13 0.96
C GLU A 73 -5.51 34.64 0.90
N ASP A 74 -5.10 35.20 -0.23
CA ASP A 74 -5.28 36.61 -0.52
C ASP A 74 -6.73 36.90 -1.04
N ARG A 75 -7.02 38.17 -1.35
CA ARG A 75 -8.33 38.59 -1.83
C ARG A 75 -8.74 37.96 -3.17
N SER A 76 -7.80 37.43 -3.91
CA SER A 76 -8.02 36.72 -5.18
C SER A 76 -8.10 35.20 -5.03
N GLY A 77 -8.09 34.67 -3.78
CA GLY A 77 -8.12 33.23 -3.49
C GLY A 77 -6.77 32.52 -3.74
N GLN A 78 -5.66 33.28 -3.89
CA GLN A 78 -4.35 32.70 -4.07
C GLN A 78 -3.67 32.42 -2.74
N ALA A 79 -3.08 31.23 -2.62
CA ALA A 79 -2.37 30.83 -1.42
C ALA A 79 -1.07 31.60 -1.23
N ARG A 80 -0.73 31.84 0.04
CA ARG A 80 0.58 32.33 0.48
C ARG A 80 0.98 31.65 1.78
N ILE A 81 2.27 31.40 1.95
CA ILE A 81 2.83 30.96 3.24
C ILE A 81 2.97 32.22 4.13
N THR A 82 2.49 32.14 5.38
CA THR A 82 2.45 33.29 6.29
C THR A 82 3.61 33.32 7.28
N ASN A 83 4.11 32.17 7.69
CA ASN A 83 5.24 32.03 8.61
C ASN A 83 6.55 31.77 7.86
N MET A 84 7.15 32.84 7.36
CA MET A 84 8.38 32.78 6.54
C MET A 84 9.57 32.18 7.28
N ASP A 85 9.65 32.37 8.60
CA ASP A 85 10.72 31.77 9.42
C ASP A 85 10.64 30.24 9.39
N GLN A 86 9.43 29.68 9.43
CA GLN A 86 9.22 28.24 9.29
C GLN A 86 9.60 27.74 7.90
N LEU A 87 9.27 28.50 6.84
CA LEU A 87 9.69 28.16 5.49
C LEU A 87 11.21 28.19 5.33
N MET A 88 11.88 29.16 5.92
CA MET A 88 13.34 29.25 5.91
C MET A 88 13.97 28.06 6.62
N LEU A 89 13.46 27.68 7.79
CA LEU A 89 13.90 26.50 8.53
C LEU A 89 13.74 25.22 7.71
N VAL A 90 12.55 25.00 7.11
CA VAL A 90 12.31 23.86 6.23
C VAL A 90 13.29 23.84 5.06
N SER A 91 13.51 25.00 4.43
CA SER A 91 14.42 25.12 3.28
C SER A 91 15.89 24.84 3.67
N GLU A 92 16.33 25.31 4.84
CA GLU A 92 17.67 25.04 5.38
C GLU A 92 17.85 23.52 5.61
N LEU A 93 16.90 22.86 6.29
CA LEU A 93 16.96 21.42 6.53
C LEU A 93 16.86 20.58 5.24
N MET A 94 16.15 21.09 4.23
CA MET A 94 16.08 20.47 2.90
C MET A 94 17.33 20.71 2.07
N GLY A 95 18.16 21.70 2.40
CA GLY A 95 19.27 22.13 1.53
C GLY A 95 18.78 22.71 0.20
N VAL A 96 17.72 23.53 0.22
CA VAL A 96 17.14 24.17 -0.97
C VAL A 96 16.91 25.65 -0.76
N ASN A 97 16.80 26.40 -1.84
CA ASN A 97 16.51 27.82 -1.75
C ASN A 97 15.03 28.06 -1.35
N ALA A 98 14.80 28.85 -0.27
CA ALA A 98 13.47 29.13 0.25
C ALA A 98 12.53 29.79 -0.78
N SER A 99 13.04 30.69 -1.62
CA SER A 99 12.25 31.34 -2.69
C SER A 99 11.83 30.34 -3.78
N GLN A 100 12.72 29.41 -4.13
CA GLN A 100 12.40 28.34 -5.09
C GLN A 100 11.37 27.38 -4.53
N LEU A 101 11.51 26.95 -3.27
CA LEU A 101 10.54 26.10 -2.61
C LEU A 101 9.16 26.77 -2.52
N ASN A 102 9.12 28.04 -2.07
CA ASN A 102 7.88 28.81 -2.00
C ASN A 102 7.21 28.89 -3.39
N THR A 103 7.98 29.21 -4.43
CA THR A 103 7.44 29.31 -5.81
C THR A 103 6.91 27.98 -6.29
N ALA A 104 7.63 26.88 -6.04
CA ALA A 104 7.20 25.54 -6.45
C ALA A 104 5.91 25.10 -5.74
N LEU A 105 5.69 25.51 -4.49
CA LEU A 105 4.49 25.22 -3.72
C LEU A 105 3.30 26.11 -4.14
N VAL A 106 3.50 27.43 -4.18
CA VAL A 106 2.42 28.42 -4.29
C VAL A 106 2.11 28.82 -5.75
N ARG A 107 3.14 28.84 -6.62
CA ARG A 107 3.03 29.26 -8.02
C ARG A 107 3.86 28.37 -8.96
N PRO A 108 3.57 27.07 -9.06
CA PRO A 108 4.31 26.20 -9.97
C PRO A 108 4.17 26.63 -11.41
N THR A 109 5.18 26.30 -12.20
CA THR A 109 5.16 26.49 -13.65
C THR A 109 4.60 25.25 -14.33
N VAL A 110 3.53 25.41 -15.09
CA VAL A 110 2.88 24.34 -15.85
C VAL A 110 3.17 24.54 -17.34
N ARG A 111 3.54 23.46 -18.04
CA ARG A 111 3.68 23.50 -19.50
C ARG A 111 2.31 23.43 -20.17
N ALA A 112 1.94 24.48 -20.89
CA ALA A 112 0.77 24.53 -21.76
C ALA A 112 1.24 24.53 -23.24
N GLY A 113 1.37 23.33 -23.82
CA GLY A 113 1.91 23.16 -25.16
C GLY A 113 3.42 23.49 -25.22
N ARG A 114 3.79 24.58 -25.96
CA ARG A 114 5.19 25.08 -26.07
C ARG A 114 5.50 26.19 -25.05
N GLU A 115 4.52 26.69 -24.33
CA GLU A 115 4.68 27.81 -23.39
C GLU A 115 4.67 27.28 -21.93
N SER A 116 5.40 27.98 -21.07
CA SER A 116 5.43 27.74 -19.64
C SER A 116 4.65 28.85 -18.94
N VAL A 117 3.56 28.47 -18.24
CA VAL A 117 2.68 29.44 -17.57
C VAL A 117 2.78 29.20 -16.05
N SER A 118 3.00 30.27 -15.29
CA SER A 118 2.94 30.22 -13.83
C SER A 118 1.48 30.21 -13.37
N GLN A 119 1.08 29.22 -12.61
CA GLN A 119 -0.27 29.03 -12.11
C GLN A 119 -0.33 29.22 -10.59
N ALA A 120 -1.04 30.26 -10.15
CA ALA A 120 -1.29 30.44 -8.73
C ALA A 120 -2.21 29.33 -8.20
N ARG A 121 -1.94 28.86 -6.98
CA ARG A 121 -2.69 27.79 -6.33
C ARG A 121 -3.56 28.30 -5.21
N THR A 122 -4.66 27.61 -4.92
CA THR A 122 -5.49 27.83 -3.74
C THR A 122 -4.83 27.24 -2.48
N LYS A 123 -5.27 27.66 -1.31
CA LYS A 123 -4.81 27.10 -0.02
C LYS A 123 -4.93 25.59 0.02
N LYS A 124 -6.08 25.04 -0.42
CA LYS A 124 -6.28 23.58 -0.45
C LYS A 124 -5.23 22.89 -1.32
N GLN A 125 -4.99 23.38 -2.54
CA GLN A 125 -4.01 22.79 -3.44
C GLN A 125 -2.59 22.79 -2.89
N VAL A 126 -2.19 23.85 -2.17
CA VAL A 126 -0.86 23.90 -1.52
C VAL A 126 -0.81 22.96 -0.32
N THR A 127 -1.87 22.87 0.47
CA THR A 127 -1.94 21.90 1.58
C THR A 127 -1.81 20.46 1.07
N ASP A 128 -2.53 20.13 0.00
CA ASP A 128 -2.48 18.79 -0.62
C ASP A 128 -1.09 18.49 -1.16
N GLU A 129 -0.41 19.49 -1.75
CA GLU A 129 0.96 19.36 -2.27
C GLU A 129 2.00 19.15 -1.16
N ILE A 130 1.89 19.87 -0.04
CA ILE A 130 2.75 19.68 1.14
C ILE A 130 2.57 18.26 1.67
N ALA A 131 1.32 17.79 1.79
CA ALA A 131 1.03 16.44 2.23
C ALA A 131 1.58 15.38 1.27
N ALA A 132 1.48 15.60 -0.04
CA ALA A 132 2.04 14.71 -1.06
C ALA A 132 3.57 14.64 -0.97
N LEU A 133 4.24 15.78 -0.78
CA LEU A 133 5.70 15.81 -0.60
C LEU A 133 6.13 15.06 0.67
N CYS A 134 5.42 15.26 1.80
CA CYS A 134 5.68 14.53 3.04
C CYS A 134 5.54 13.02 2.87
N LYS A 135 4.45 12.57 2.24
CA LYS A 135 4.21 11.15 1.94
C LYS A 135 5.31 10.56 1.05
N THR A 136 5.67 11.28 -0.01
CA THR A 136 6.70 10.83 -0.95
C THR A 136 8.08 10.74 -0.29
N MET A 137 8.45 11.73 0.53
CA MET A 137 9.70 11.67 1.29
C MET A 137 9.73 10.46 2.22
N TYR A 138 8.64 10.21 2.94
CA TYR A 138 8.55 9.07 3.85
C TYR A 138 8.64 7.74 3.10
N GLU A 139 7.85 7.56 2.05
CA GLU A 139 7.83 6.35 1.22
C GLU A 139 9.22 6.03 0.64
N ARG A 140 9.89 7.04 0.07
CA ARG A 140 11.22 6.85 -0.53
C ARG A 140 12.30 6.58 0.50
N THR A 141 12.23 7.24 1.64
CA THR A 141 13.14 6.95 2.76
C THR A 141 12.96 5.55 3.28
N PHE A 142 11.71 5.09 3.41
CA PHE A 142 11.41 3.71 3.80
C PHE A 142 11.92 2.71 2.76
N GLY A 143 11.70 2.96 1.47
CA GLY A 143 12.25 2.13 0.39
C GLY A 143 13.78 2.07 0.43
N TRP A 144 14.45 3.22 0.59
CA TRP A 144 15.90 3.29 0.75
C TRP A 144 16.38 2.49 1.98
N LEU A 145 15.67 2.61 3.11
CA LEU A 145 15.98 1.86 4.34
C LEU A 145 15.92 0.35 4.10
N VAL A 146 14.85 -0.13 3.45
CA VAL A 146 14.69 -1.54 3.10
C VAL A 146 15.81 -2.01 2.17
N ASP A 147 16.13 -1.24 1.13
CA ASP A 147 17.21 -1.58 0.20
C ASP A 147 18.58 -1.60 0.90
N ARG A 148 18.81 -0.67 1.83
CA ARG A 148 20.04 -0.59 2.60
C ARG A 148 20.20 -1.79 3.53
N ILE A 149 19.13 -2.21 4.20
CA ILE A 149 19.08 -3.41 5.04
C ILE A 149 19.33 -4.65 4.19
N ASN A 150 18.63 -4.80 3.06
CA ASN A 150 18.78 -5.94 2.16
C ASN A 150 20.21 -6.08 1.64
N LYS A 151 20.91 -4.99 1.32
CA LYS A 151 22.32 -5.01 0.91
C LYS A 151 23.25 -5.58 1.97
N VAL A 152 22.93 -5.41 3.25
CA VAL A 152 23.71 -5.99 4.36
C VAL A 152 23.40 -7.47 4.55
N LEU A 153 22.12 -7.82 4.42
CA LEU A 153 21.63 -9.19 4.60
C LEU A 153 21.96 -10.09 3.40
N ASP A 154 22.00 -9.51 2.21
CA ASP A 154 22.24 -10.26 0.99
C ASP A 154 23.66 -10.82 0.96
N ARG A 155 23.74 -12.14 0.87
CA ARG A 155 24.99 -12.90 0.70
C ARG A 155 24.88 -13.74 -0.56
N PRO A 156 25.12 -13.15 -1.74
CA PRO A 156 24.94 -13.86 -2.99
C PRO A 156 25.91 -15.06 -3.07
N THR A 157 25.37 -16.25 -2.97
CA THR A 157 26.07 -17.50 -3.26
C THR A 157 25.47 -18.09 -4.53
N SER A 158 26.30 -18.43 -5.50
CA SER A 158 25.90 -18.87 -6.85
C SER A 158 25.07 -20.17 -6.90
N LYS A 159 24.72 -20.78 -5.77
CA LYS A 159 23.98 -22.05 -5.65
C LYS A 159 23.10 -22.13 -4.40
N SER A 160 22.68 -21.03 -3.80
CA SER A 160 21.86 -21.10 -2.59
C SER A 160 20.39 -21.35 -2.95
N GLN A 161 19.81 -22.37 -2.35
CA GLN A 161 18.38 -22.50 -2.21
C GLN A 161 17.92 -21.56 -1.09
N PHE A 162 16.71 -21.01 -1.21
CA PHE A 162 16.16 -20.14 -0.17
C PHE A 162 14.81 -20.67 0.32
N ILE A 163 14.50 -20.39 1.59
CA ILE A 163 13.18 -20.56 2.18
C ILE A 163 12.65 -19.16 2.43
N GLY A 164 11.54 -18.82 1.76
CA GLY A 164 10.86 -17.55 1.95
C GLY A 164 9.71 -17.67 2.95
N VAL A 165 9.49 -16.64 3.75
CA VAL A 165 8.31 -16.51 4.62
C VAL A 165 7.54 -15.27 4.18
N LEU A 166 6.26 -15.46 3.85
CA LEU A 166 5.34 -14.37 3.56
C LEU A 166 4.45 -14.14 4.78
N ASP A 167 4.56 -12.95 5.37
CA ASP A 167 3.69 -12.46 6.42
C ASP A 167 3.06 -11.14 5.96
N ILE A 168 1.75 -11.18 5.69
CA ILE A 168 1.00 -10.05 5.15
C ILE A 168 -0.24 -9.82 6.00
N ALA A 169 -0.74 -8.57 6.05
CA ALA A 169 -1.98 -8.25 6.74
C ALA A 169 -3.12 -9.15 6.25
N GLY A 170 -3.81 -9.79 7.19
CA GLY A 170 -4.97 -10.61 6.91
C GLY A 170 -6.16 -9.79 6.43
N PHE A 171 -7.26 -10.48 6.11
CA PHE A 171 -8.50 -9.83 5.68
C PHE A 171 -9.03 -8.88 6.76
N GLU A 172 -9.36 -7.65 6.39
CA GLU A 172 -9.78 -6.60 7.32
C GLU A 172 -11.23 -6.20 7.10
N ILE A 173 -11.97 -6.12 8.21
CA ILE A 173 -13.32 -5.55 8.26
C ILE A 173 -13.39 -4.66 9.50
N PHE A 174 -13.59 -3.38 9.26
CA PHE A 174 -13.80 -2.38 10.30
C PHE A 174 -15.20 -1.80 10.21
N GLU A 175 -15.56 -0.97 11.18
CA GLU A 175 -16.82 -0.20 11.15
C GLU A 175 -16.87 0.72 9.92
N THR A 176 -15.73 1.30 9.54
CA THR A 176 -15.58 2.07 8.29
C THR A 176 -14.40 1.52 7.51
N ASN A 177 -14.66 1.01 6.29
CA ASN A 177 -13.62 0.50 5.41
C ASN A 177 -13.41 1.50 4.26
N SER A 178 -12.16 1.80 3.97
CA SER A 178 -11.76 2.75 2.93
C SER A 178 -10.87 2.08 1.88
N PHE A 179 -10.15 2.88 1.10
CA PHE A 179 -9.26 2.45 0.01
C PHE A 179 -8.20 1.46 0.47
N GLU A 180 -7.63 1.70 1.66
CA GLU A 180 -6.61 0.83 2.25
C GLU A 180 -7.15 -0.59 2.49
N GLN A 181 -8.37 -0.71 3.04
CA GLN A 181 -9.00 -2.01 3.26
C GLN A 181 -9.34 -2.71 1.95
N LEU A 182 -9.72 -1.96 0.89
CA LEU A 182 -9.90 -2.57 -0.42
C LEU A 182 -8.59 -3.17 -0.94
N CYS A 183 -7.47 -2.46 -0.85
CA CYS A 183 -6.15 -2.95 -1.29
C CYS A 183 -5.72 -4.19 -0.50
N ILE A 184 -5.89 -4.18 0.83
CA ILE A 184 -5.56 -5.31 1.71
C ILE A 184 -6.46 -6.51 1.38
N ASN A 185 -7.77 -6.30 1.27
CA ASN A 185 -8.72 -7.37 0.99
C ASN A 185 -8.57 -7.93 -0.43
N TYR A 186 -8.22 -7.11 -1.40
CA TYR A 186 -7.86 -7.56 -2.75
C TYR A 186 -6.61 -8.45 -2.74
N THR A 187 -5.58 -8.08 -1.98
CA THR A 187 -4.40 -8.92 -1.80
C THR A 187 -4.76 -10.27 -1.20
N ASN A 188 -5.60 -10.27 -0.16
CA ASN A 188 -6.08 -11.51 0.46
C ASN A 188 -6.95 -12.36 -0.49
N GLU A 189 -7.75 -11.74 -1.35
CA GLU A 189 -8.53 -12.43 -2.39
C GLU A 189 -7.60 -13.17 -3.37
N LYS A 190 -6.53 -12.53 -3.84
CA LYS A 190 -5.52 -13.15 -4.72
C LYS A 190 -4.77 -14.30 -4.02
N LEU A 191 -4.34 -14.09 -2.78
CA LEU A 191 -3.65 -15.12 -2.01
C LEU A 191 -4.58 -16.31 -1.67
N GLN A 192 -5.85 -16.07 -1.42
CA GLN A 192 -6.82 -17.14 -1.19
C GLN A 192 -7.11 -17.91 -2.48
N GLN A 193 -7.19 -17.23 -3.64
CA GLN A 193 -7.31 -17.89 -4.95
C GLN A 193 -6.10 -18.78 -5.22
N PHE A 194 -4.89 -18.28 -4.93
CA PHE A 194 -3.66 -19.05 -5.05
C PHE A 194 -3.68 -20.30 -4.15
N PHE A 195 -4.09 -20.15 -2.89
CA PHE A 195 -4.28 -21.26 -1.98
C PHE A 195 -5.28 -22.29 -2.51
N ASN A 196 -6.45 -21.83 -2.96
CA ASN A 196 -7.50 -22.69 -3.51
C ASN A 196 -7.01 -23.47 -4.73
N HIS A 197 -6.24 -22.82 -5.61
CA HIS A 197 -5.64 -23.47 -6.77
C HIS A 197 -4.69 -24.61 -6.37
N HIS A 198 -3.75 -24.34 -5.46
CA HIS A 198 -2.74 -25.31 -5.05
C HIS A 198 -3.31 -26.45 -4.22
N MET A 199 -4.24 -26.16 -3.32
CA MET A 199 -4.75 -27.16 -2.39
C MET A 199 -5.89 -28.01 -2.97
N PHE A 200 -6.64 -27.46 -3.94
CA PHE A 200 -7.87 -28.11 -4.39
C PHE A 200 -7.88 -28.44 -5.88
N MET A 201 -7.45 -27.52 -6.71
CA MET A 201 -7.51 -27.70 -8.15
C MET A 201 -6.41 -28.64 -8.65
N LEU A 202 -5.17 -28.41 -8.25
CA LEU A 202 -4.04 -29.25 -8.65
C LEU A 202 -4.21 -30.68 -8.13
N GLU A 203 -4.75 -30.87 -6.93
CA GLU A 203 -5.01 -32.19 -6.36
C GLU A 203 -6.01 -32.98 -7.20
N GLN A 204 -7.14 -32.39 -7.56
CA GLN A 204 -8.14 -33.04 -8.37
C GLN A 204 -7.63 -33.31 -9.81
N GLN A 205 -6.80 -32.41 -10.36
CA GLN A 205 -6.15 -32.65 -11.66
C GLN A 205 -5.19 -33.83 -11.59
N GLU A 206 -4.46 -34.00 -10.47
CA GLU A 206 -3.58 -35.16 -10.28
C GLU A 206 -4.39 -36.45 -10.20
N TYR A 207 -5.52 -36.47 -9.48
CA TYR A 207 -6.41 -37.62 -9.45
C TYR A 207 -6.90 -38.01 -10.86
N ALA A 208 -7.28 -37.02 -11.66
CA ALA A 208 -7.69 -37.25 -13.03
C ALA A 208 -6.54 -37.79 -13.90
N ARG A 209 -5.32 -37.26 -13.76
CA ARG A 209 -4.12 -37.72 -14.47
C ARG A 209 -3.75 -39.17 -14.12
N GLU A 210 -3.87 -39.51 -12.84
CA GLU A 210 -3.56 -40.85 -12.32
C GLU A 210 -4.74 -41.82 -12.50
N MET A 211 -5.82 -41.40 -13.21
CA MET A 211 -7.04 -42.20 -13.43
C MET A 211 -7.68 -42.73 -12.15
N ILE A 212 -7.52 -41.99 -11.05
CA ILE A 212 -8.19 -42.28 -9.79
C ILE A 212 -9.67 -41.94 -9.97
N GLN A 213 -10.55 -42.88 -9.59
CA GLN A 213 -11.99 -42.65 -9.62
C GLN A 213 -12.34 -41.58 -8.57
N TRP A 214 -12.62 -40.35 -9.04
CA TRP A 214 -12.91 -39.20 -8.23
C TRP A 214 -14.01 -38.37 -8.87
N ASP A 215 -15.05 -38.10 -8.11
CA ASP A 215 -16.10 -37.17 -8.55
C ASP A 215 -15.59 -35.75 -8.39
N TYR A 216 -15.38 -35.04 -9.51
CA TYR A 216 -14.89 -33.67 -9.49
C TYR A 216 -15.84 -32.78 -8.67
N MET A 217 -15.34 -32.23 -7.58
CA MET A 217 -16.10 -31.35 -6.72
C MET A 217 -15.80 -29.90 -7.05
N ASN A 218 -16.84 -29.18 -7.45
CA ASN A 218 -16.79 -27.71 -7.51
C ASN A 218 -17.12 -27.16 -6.11
N PHE A 219 -16.09 -26.72 -5.41
CA PHE A 219 -16.23 -26.17 -4.04
C PHE A 219 -16.82 -24.77 -4.03
N GLY A 220 -17.13 -24.16 -5.17
CA GLY A 220 -17.56 -22.76 -5.26
C GLY A 220 -16.47 -21.77 -4.82
N LEU A 221 -15.22 -22.21 -4.86
CA LEU A 221 -14.05 -21.47 -4.38
C LEU A 221 -13.40 -20.62 -5.47
N ASP A 222 -14.07 -20.42 -6.61
CA ASP A 222 -13.58 -19.51 -7.64
C ASP A 222 -13.79 -18.06 -7.19
N LEU A 223 -12.68 -17.38 -6.91
CA LEU A 223 -12.64 -15.99 -6.49
C LEU A 223 -12.40 -15.04 -7.66
N GLN A 224 -12.19 -15.57 -8.86
CA GLN A 224 -11.90 -14.79 -10.06
C GLN A 224 -12.95 -13.69 -10.31
N PRO A 225 -14.27 -13.91 -10.14
CA PRO A 225 -15.25 -12.84 -10.33
C PRO A 225 -15.09 -11.65 -9.37
N THR A 226 -14.60 -11.87 -8.15
CA THR A 226 -14.30 -10.78 -7.20
C THR A 226 -12.99 -10.08 -7.57
N ILE A 227 -12.00 -10.86 -7.97
CA ILE A 227 -10.71 -10.36 -8.45
C ILE A 227 -10.93 -9.49 -9.69
N ASP A 228 -11.70 -9.96 -10.66
CA ASP A 228 -12.02 -9.23 -11.89
C ASP A 228 -12.80 -7.93 -11.62
N LEU A 229 -13.76 -7.95 -10.68
CA LEU A 229 -14.45 -6.75 -10.23
C LEU A 229 -13.46 -5.66 -9.77
N ILE A 230 -12.35 -6.05 -9.13
CA ILE A 230 -11.38 -5.10 -8.57
C ILE A 230 -10.34 -4.68 -9.62
N GLU A 231 -9.77 -5.63 -10.38
CA GLU A 231 -8.56 -5.39 -11.20
C GLU A 231 -8.78 -5.36 -12.71
N SER A 232 -9.94 -5.80 -13.23
CA SER A 232 -10.16 -5.97 -14.67
C SER A 232 -10.08 -4.66 -15.44
N THR A 233 -9.64 -4.77 -16.70
CA THR A 233 -9.66 -3.66 -17.67
C THR A 233 -10.85 -3.72 -18.62
N SER A 234 -11.54 -4.88 -18.70
CA SER A 234 -12.73 -5.05 -19.55
C SER A 234 -13.63 -6.20 -19.02
N PRO A 235 -14.79 -5.90 -18.42
CA PRO A 235 -15.28 -4.57 -18.07
C PRO A 235 -14.37 -3.86 -17.06
N VAL A 236 -14.41 -2.52 -17.05
CA VAL A 236 -13.49 -1.73 -16.21
C VAL A 236 -13.78 -1.96 -14.74
N GLY A 237 -12.81 -2.48 -13.99
CA GLY A 237 -12.90 -2.78 -12.56
C GLY A 237 -12.74 -1.55 -11.67
N ILE A 238 -12.83 -1.77 -10.36
CA ILE A 238 -12.81 -0.70 -9.36
C ILE A 238 -11.53 0.14 -9.44
N LEU A 239 -10.35 -0.50 -9.44
CA LEU A 239 -9.06 0.22 -9.47
C LEU A 239 -8.87 0.99 -10.79
N ALA A 240 -9.19 0.39 -11.92
CA ALA A 240 -9.08 1.04 -13.21
C ALA A 240 -10.08 2.21 -13.37
N THR A 241 -11.30 2.09 -12.84
CA THR A 241 -12.28 3.18 -12.78
C THR A 241 -11.75 4.34 -11.91
N LEU A 242 -11.14 4.02 -10.77
CA LEU A 242 -10.54 5.03 -9.88
C LEU A 242 -9.38 5.76 -10.58
N ASP A 243 -8.54 5.04 -11.31
CA ASP A 243 -7.43 5.62 -12.07
C ASP A 243 -7.93 6.58 -13.16
N GLU A 244 -8.99 6.20 -13.88
CA GLU A 244 -9.63 7.07 -14.89
C GLU A 244 -10.19 8.35 -14.25
N GLU A 245 -10.90 8.23 -13.12
CA GLU A 245 -11.46 9.39 -12.41
C GLU A 245 -10.36 10.30 -11.82
N CYS A 246 -9.20 9.76 -11.45
CA CYS A 246 -8.06 10.57 -11.01
C CYS A 246 -7.55 11.55 -12.08
N ILE A 247 -7.72 11.23 -13.36
CA ILE A 247 -7.24 12.03 -14.50
C ILE A 247 -8.35 12.96 -15.05
N MET A 248 -9.62 12.58 -14.88
CA MET A 248 -10.75 13.31 -15.46
C MET A 248 -10.95 14.68 -14.82
N PRO A 249 -11.12 15.75 -15.63
CA PRO A 249 -11.45 17.08 -15.10
C PRO A 249 -12.79 17.05 -14.34
N ARG A 250 -12.81 17.66 -13.14
CA ARG A 250 -13.99 17.78 -12.27
C ARG A 250 -14.51 16.47 -11.68
N ALA A 251 -13.79 15.35 -11.84
CA ALA A 251 -14.13 14.12 -11.15
C ALA A 251 -13.96 14.27 -9.62
N ASN A 252 -14.81 13.58 -8.90
CA ASN A 252 -14.84 13.53 -7.45
C ASN A 252 -15.30 12.14 -6.99
N ASP A 253 -15.32 11.88 -5.67
CA ASP A 253 -15.69 10.58 -5.12
C ASP A 253 -17.15 10.18 -5.44
N ASP A 254 -18.07 11.18 -5.64
CA ASP A 254 -19.45 10.89 -6.04
C ASP A 254 -19.50 10.38 -7.49
N THR A 255 -18.82 11.07 -8.43
CA THR A 255 -18.77 10.65 -9.84
C THR A 255 -18.12 9.28 -9.99
N PHE A 256 -17.10 8.99 -9.21
CA PHE A 256 -16.47 7.66 -9.15
C PHE A 256 -17.47 6.59 -8.70
N THR A 257 -18.17 6.83 -7.59
CA THR A 257 -19.14 5.86 -7.04
C THR A 257 -20.29 5.63 -8.01
N ASP A 258 -20.85 6.69 -8.60
CA ASP A 258 -21.94 6.61 -9.58
C ASP A 258 -21.51 5.81 -10.82
N LYS A 259 -20.27 6.00 -11.29
CA LYS A 259 -19.73 5.26 -12.42
C LYS A 259 -19.60 3.76 -12.10
N LEU A 260 -19.08 3.40 -10.91
CA LEU A 260 -19.04 2.01 -10.47
C LEU A 260 -20.44 1.38 -10.43
N VAL A 261 -21.41 2.09 -9.87
CA VAL A 261 -22.81 1.63 -9.84
C VAL A 261 -23.34 1.42 -11.26
N SER A 262 -23.05 2.33 -12.19
CA SER A 262 -23.50 2.21 -13.58
C SER A 262 -22.93 1.00 -14.31
N ILE A 263 -21.68 0.61 -14.00
CA ILE A 263 -20.99 -0.51 -14.65
C ILE A 263 -21.37 -1.86 -14.01
N TRP A 264 -21.44 -1.91 -12.68
CA TRP A 264 -21.46 -3.16 -11.94
C TRP A 264 -22.75 -3.46 -11.18
N ALA A 265 -23.68 -2.51 -11.08
CA ALA A 265 -24.93 -2.78 -10.39
C ALA A 265 -25.72 -3.89 -11.11
N PRO A 266 -26.15 -4.93 -10.38
CA PRO A 266 -26.92 -6.01 -10.97
C PRO A 266 -28.29 -5.50 -11.47
N PRO A 267 -28.83 -6.10 -12.55
CA PRO A 267 -30.21 -5.85 -12.97
C PRO A 267 -31.18 -6.08 -11.80
N LYS A 268 -32.27 -5.34 -11.75
CA LYS A 268 -33.26 -5.43 -10.65
C LYS A 268 -33.98 -6.78 -10.49
N SER A 269 -33.53 -7.83 -11.22
CA SER A 269 -34.05 -9.20 -11.05
C SER A 269 -33.43 -9.85 -9.81
N SER A 270 -34.24 -10.54 -9.00
CA SER A 270 -33.81 -11.17 -7.74
C SER A 270 -32.66 -12.16 -7.90
N ALA A 271 -32.61 -12.92 -9.01
CA ALA A 271 -31.58 -13.92 -9.29
C ALA A 271 -30.19 -13.29 -9.54
N ALA A 272 -30.12 -12.21 -10.31
CA ALA A 272 -28.86 -11.51 -10.60
C ALA A 272 -28.27 -10.82 -9.35
N THR A 273 -29.12 -10.34 -8.45
CA THR A 273 -28.68 -9.72 -7.20
C THR A 273 -28.01 -10.75 -6.26
N THR A 274 -28.43 -12.02 -6.30
CA THR A 274 -27.90 -13.05 -5.43
C THR A 274 -26.47 -13.48 -5.83
N THR A 275 -26.14 -13.43 -7.12
CA THR A 275 -24.83 -13.87 -7.64
C THR A 275 -23.83 -12.74 -7.84
N SER A 276 -24.28 -11.47 -7.92
CA SER A 276 -23.39 -10.33 -8.13
C SER A 276 -22.38 -10.16 -7.00
N LYS A 277 -21.12 -9.89 -7.37
CA LYS A 277 -20.05 -9.56 -6.42
C LYS A 277 -20.07 -8.11 -5.99
N PHE A 278 -20.70 -7.24 -6.76
CA PHE A 278 -20.90 -5.81 -6.46
C PHE A 278 -22.35 -5.55 -6.09
N LEU A 279 -22.57 -4.80 -5.02
CA LEU A 279 -23.89 -4.31 -4.63
C LEU A 279 -23.83 -2.80 -4.35
N PRO A 280 -24.76 -2.02 -4.94
CA PRO A 280 -24.87 -0.60 -4.58
C PRO A 280 -25.32 -0.46 -3.12
N SER A 281 -24.74 0.47 -2.39
CA SER A 281 -25.22 0.84 -1.06
C SER A 281 -26.42 1.81 -1.15
N ARG A 282 -27.21 1.87 -0.08
CA ARG A 282 -28.25 2.91 0.07
C ARG A 282 -27.69 4.26 0.51
N GLN A 283 -26.47 4.25 1.03
CA GLN A 283 -25.75 5.45 1.45
C GLN A 283 -24.92 6.01 0.29
N VAL A 284 -24.82 7.33 0.23
CA VAL A 284 -23.99 8.03 -0.77
C VAL A 284 -22.51 7.69 -0.53
N LYS A 285 -21.74 7.67 -1.59
CA LYS A 285 -20.28 7.36 -1.53
C LYS A 285 -19.98 6.01 -0.92
N ARG A 286 -20.84 5.01 -1.10
CA ARG A 286 -20.62 3.66 -0.61
C ARG A 286 -21.05 2.60 -1.60
N PHE A 287 -20.34 1.49 -1.56
CA PHE A 287 -20.70 0.26 -2.26
C PHE A 287 -20.27 -0.97 -1.44
N VAL A 288 -20.81 -2.14 -1.78
CA VAL A 288 -20.48 -3.40 -1.10
C VAL A 288 -19.82 -4.35 -2.07
N VAL A 289 -18.72 -4.97 -1.67
CA VAL A 289 -18.08 -6.08 -2.37
C VAL A 289 -18.32 -7.37 -1.58
N ARG A 290 -18.72 -8.42 -2.30
CA ARG A 290 -18.84 -9.77 -1.75
C ARG A 290 -17.51 -10.51 -1.91
N HIS A 291 -16.68 -10.40 -0.89
CA HIS A 291 -15.41 -11.13 -0.79
C HIS A 291 -15.65 -12.58 -0.36
N TYR A 292 -14.57 -13.39 -0.42
CA TYR A 292 -14.62 -14.78 0.05
C TYR A 292 -14.91 -14.88 1.55
N ALA A 293 -14.36 -13.97 2.35
CA ALA A 293 -14.50 -13.98 3.80
C ALA A 293 -15.84 -13.38 4.26
N ALA A 294 -16.27 -12.27 3.66
CA ALA A 294 -17.51 -11.58 4.04
C ALA A 294 -17.94 -10.52 3.00
N ASN A 295 -19.13 -9.97 3.20
CA ASN A 295 -19.56 -8.76 2.49
C ASN A 295 -18.96 -7.54 3.21
N VAL A 296 -18.21 -6.70 2.48
CA VAL A 296 -17.60 -5.50 3.03
C VAL A 296 -18.17 -4.26 2.35
N GLU A 297 -18.70 -3.34 3.14
CA GLU A 297 -19.10 -2.02 2.67
C GLU A 297 -17.91 -1.07 2.71
N TYR A 298 -17.63 -0.43 1.58
CA TYR A 298 -16.54 0.54 1.40
C TYR A 298 -17.10 1.94 1.29
N ASN A 299 -16.49 2.89 2.04
CA ASN A 299 -16.73 4.32 1.93
C ASN A 299 -15.66 4.92 0.99
N THR A 300 -16.12 5.54 -0.11
CA THR A 300 -15.24 6.09 -1.16
C THR A 300 -14.75 7.51 -0.85
N GLU A 301 -15.06 8.04 0.31
CA GLU A 301 -14.62 9.39 0.68
C GLU A 301 -13.09 9.52 0.66
N ASN A 302 -12.60 10.52 -0.05
CA ASN A 302 -11.19 10.81 -0.28
C ASN A 302 -10.42 9.74 -1.08
N TRP A 303 -11.09 8.84 -1.82
CA TRP A 303 -10.39 7.81 -2.59
C TRP A 303 -9.60 8.39 -3.76
N LEU A 304 -10.13 9.41 -4.44
CA LEU A 304 -9.40 10.06 -5.51
C LEU A 304 -8.10 10.70 -4.98
N ASP A 305 -8.17 11.36 -3.83
CA ASP A 305 -6.99 12.00 -3.22
C ASP A 305 -6.01 10.97 -2.67
N LYS A 306 -6.48 9.83 -2.15
CA LYS A 306 -5.64 8.72 -1.69
C LYS A 306 -4.95 7.99 -2.84
N ASN A 307 -5.62 7.83 -3.96
CA ASN A 307 -5.09 7.13 -5.13
C ASN A 307 -4.21 8.02 -6.01
N ARG A 308 -4.47 9.33 -6.02
CA ARG A 308 -3.57 10.27 -6.68
C ARG A 308 -2.24 10.30 -5.92
N ASP A 309 -1.15 10.25 -6.65
CA ASP A 309 0.20 10.53 -6.16
C ASP A 309 0.76 11.72 -6.96
N PRO A 310 0.32 12.93 -6.63
CA PRO A 310 0.64 14.10 -7.41
C PRO A 310 1.84 14.83 -6.83
N LEU A 311 3.03 14.22 -6.83
CA LEU A 311 4.18 15.09 -6.63
C LEU A 311 4.41 15.91 -7.91
N ASN A 312 4.31 17.22 -7.78
CA ASN A 312 4.50 18.18 -8.86
C ASN A 312 5.95 18.15 -9.34
N ASP A 313 6.16 18.13 -10.66
CA ASP A 313 7.49 18.21 -11.29
C ASP A 313 8.35 19.37 -10.77
N ASN A 314 7.73 20.52 -10.43
CA ASN A 314 8.47 21.66 -9.88
C ASN A 314 9.10 21.36 -8.53
N ILE A 315 8.36 20.69 -7.64
CA ILE A 315 8.88 20.27 -6.34
C ILE A 315 9.91 19.17 -6.51
N THR A 316 9.66 18.21 -7.38
CA THR A 316 10.63 17.15 -7.69
C THR A 316 11.95 17.75 -8.15
N ARG A 317 11.94 18.76 -9.03
CA ARG A 317 13.17 19.46 -9.47
C ARG A 317 13.87 20.21 -8.34
N VAL A 318 13.10 20.85 -7.46
CA VAL A 318 13.68 21.51 -6.26
C VAL A 318 14.37 20.48 -5.38
N MET A 319 13.75 19.31 -5.15
CA MET A 319 14.31 18.25 -4.32
C MET A 319 15.56 17.60 -4.96
N VAL A 320 15.56 17.39 -6.28
CA VAL A 320 16.75 16.90 -7.01
C VAL A 320 17.91 17.89 -6.91
N GLY A 321 17.61 19.19 -6.91
CA GLY A 321 18.58 20.27 -6.74
C GLY A 321 19.00 20.53 -5.29
N SER A 322 18.59 19.72 -4.34
CA SER A 322 18.98 19.82 -2.94
C SER A 322 20.51 19.69 -2.79
N GLU A 323 21.10 20.60 -2.01
CA GLU A 323 22.51 20.53 -1.60
C GLU A 323 22.78 19.36 -0.63
N HIS A 324 21.71 18.77 -0.08
CA HIS A 324 21.80 17.62 0.83
C HIS A 324 21.82 16.32 0.00
N PRO A 325 22.95 15.56 -0.03
CA PRO A 325 23.11 14.42 -0.93
C PRO A 325 22.05 13.33 -0.74
N PHE A 326 21.67 13.03 0.50
CA PHE A 326 20.67 12.01 0.79
C PHE A 326 19.30 12.39 0.21
N LEU A 327 18.83 13.60 0.50
CA LEU A 327 17.56 14.10 -0.01
C LEU A 327 17.54 14.18 -1.55
N SER A 328 18.61 14.69 -2.16
CA SER A 328 18.75 14.70 -3.60
C SER A 328 18.67 13.29 -4.19
N SER A 329 19.32 12.29 -3.58
CA SER A 329 19.33 10.90 -4.03
C SER A 329 17.95 10.25 -4.02
N LEU A 330 17.11 10.58 -3.05
CA LEU A 330 15.72 10.06 -2.97
C LEU A 330 14.86 10.49 -4.18
N PHE A 331 15.25 11.56 -4.88
CA PHE A 331 14.51 12.12 -6.01
C PHE A 331 15.23 11.96 -7.37
N ALA A 332 16.48 11.49 -7.40
CA ALA A 332 17.33 11.43 -8.58
C ALA A 332 16.75 10.60 -9.74
N HIS A 333 16.03 9.53 -9.46
CA HIS A 333 15.46 8.65 -10.49
C HIS A 333 14.39 9.30 -11.38
N PHE A 334 13.84 10.45 -11.00
CA PHE A 334 12.80 11.16 -11.75
C PHE A 334 13.35 12.03 -12.88
N VAL A 335 14.61 12.43 -12.83
CA VAL A 335 15.23 13.28 -13.87
C VAL A 335 15.77 12.44 -15.03
N SER A 336 16.20 11.21 -14.79
CA SER A 336 16.75 10.33 -15.83
C SER A 336 15.74 9.90 -16.90
N SER A 337 14.45 10.08 -16.69
CA SER A 337 13.40 9.76 -17.66
C SER A 337 13.15 10.86 -18.71
N GLU A 338 13.64 12.10 -18.50
CA GLU A 338 13.48 13.18 -19.47
C GLU A 338 14.64 13.29 -20.48
N GLU A 339 15.84 12.78 -20.19
CA GLU A 339 17.03 12.96 -21.02
C GLU A 339 17.30 11.82 -22.01
N THR A 340 16.66 10.68 -21.88
CA THR A 340 16.80 9.60 -22.86
C THR A 340 15.80 9.75 -23.99
N SER A 341 16.32 10.07 -25.19
CA SER A 341 15.61 10.13 -26.48
C SER A 341 15.11 8.78 -26.99
N ALA A 342 14.75 7.86 -26.11
CA ALA A 342 14.04 6.63 -26.45
C ALA A 342 12.56 6.93 -26.74
N PRO A 343 11.91 6.23 -27.71
CA PRO A 343 10.52 6.48 -28.05
C PRO A 343 9.66 6.36 -26.78
N LYS A 344 8.94 7.44 -26.46
CA LYS A 344 8.06 7.58 -25.30
C LYS A 344 7.12 6.38 -25.19
N SER A 345 7.56 5.32 -24.52
CA SER A 345 6.60 4.46 -23.87
C SER A 345 5.91 5.35 -22.81
N ARG A 346 4.61 5.34 -22.79
CA ARG A 346 3.74 6.17 -21.91
C ARG A 346 3.99 5.96 -20.39
N ARG A 347 5.16 5.49 -19.97
CA ARG A 347 5.55 5.10 -18.61
C ARG A 347 6.16 6.19 -17.73
N GLY A 348 6.33 7.40 -18.24
CA GLY A 348 6.80 8.57 -17.47
C GLY A 348 5.67 9.41 -16.88
N THR A 349 4.42 8.98 -16.95
CA THR A 349 3.24 9.76 -16.60
C THR A 349 2.46 9.06 -15.52
N PHE A 350 2.43 9.67 -14.35
CA PHE A 350 1.42 9.47 -13.29
C PHE A 350 1.05 7.99 -13.03
N SER A 351 1.76 7.35 -12.12
CA SER A 351 1.37 6.04 -11.57
C SER A 351 0.57 6.26 -10.30
N THR A 352 -0.66 5.78 -10.25
CA THR A 352 -1.52 5.84 -9.07
C THR A 352 -1.05 4.86 -8.00
N VAL A 353 -1.51 5.05 -6.76
CA VAL A 353 -1.25 4.11 -5.66
C VAL A 353 -1.85 2.73 -6.00
N GLY A 354 -3.07 2.69 -6.53
CA GLY A 354 -3.73 1.44 -6.93
C GLY A 354 -2.99 0.69 -8.04
N GLN A 355 -2.45 1.42 -9.02
CA GLN A 355 -1.65 0.81 -10.08
C GLN A 355 -0.35 0.21 -9.54
N ARG A 356 0.39 0.95 -8.70
CA ARG A 356 1.62 0.43 -8.08
C ARG A 356 1.33 -0.79 -7.20
N HIS A 357 0.26 -0.74 -6.41
CA HIS A 357 -0.16 -1.88 -5.59
C HIS A 357 -0.45 -3.12 -6.45
N LYS A 358 -1.18 -2.97 -7.54
CA LYS A 358 -1.47 -4.06 -8.49
C LYS A 358 -0.20 -4.65 -9.12
N GLU A 359 0.75 -3.79 -9.53
CA GLU A 359 2.03 -4.22 -10.12
C GLU A 359 2.89 -4.98 -9.09
N GLN A 360 3.01 -4.48 -7.86
CA GLN A 360 3.75 -5.12 -6.77
C GLN A 360 3.13 -6.46 -6.37
N LEU A 361 1.81 -6.52 -6.27
CA LEU A 361 1.09 -7.76 -6.00
C LEU A 361 1.28 -8.77 -7.14
N GLY A 362 1.23 -8.34 -8.39
CA GLY A 362 1.52 -9.19 -9.55
C GLY A 362 2.93 -9.79 -9.51
N SER A 363 3.93 -9.00 -9.12
CA SER A 363 5.30 -9.45 -8.93
C SER A 363 5.41 -10.48 -7.80
N LEU A 364 4.75 -10.23 -6.67
CA LEU A 364 4.69 -11.18 -5.54
C LEU A 364 4.05 -12.51 -5.96
N MET A 365 2.90 -12.46 -6.65
CA MET A 365 2.23 -13.68 -7.13
C MET A 365 3.12 -14.48 -8.07
N SER A 366 3.82 -13.82 -9.01
CA SER A 366 4.77 -14.48 -9.92
C SER A 366 5.93 -15.13 -9.17
N GLN A 367 6.41 -14.51 -8.11
CA GLN A 367 7.45 -15.09 -7.24
C GLN A 367 6.94 -16.33 -6.52
N LEU A 368 5.73 -16.28 -5.95
CA LEU A 368 5.10 -17.42 -5.29
C LEU A 368 4.88 -18.59 -6.25
N ASP A 369 4.39 -18.32 -7.47
CA ASP A 369 4.20 -19.33 -8.53
C ASP A 369 5.51 -20.03 -8.94
N SER A 370 6.65 -19.35 -8.79
CA SER A 370 7.97 -19.91 -9.09
C SER A 370 8.55 -20.77 -7.98
N THR A 371 7.88 -20.86 -6.83
CA THR A 371 8.33 -21.60 -5.64
C THR A 371 7.42 -22.78 -5.33
N GLN A 372 7.85 -23.62 -4.39
CA GLN A 372 6.98 -24.65 -3.83
C GLN A 372 6.29 -24.10 -2.58
N PRO A 373 4.97 -23.77 -2.64
CA PRO A 373 4.29 -23.11 -1.55
C PRO A 373 3.95 -24.08 -0.41
N HIS A 374 4.13 -23.59 0.81
CA HIS A 374 3.66 -24.20 2.03
C HIS A 374 2.76 -23.21 2.77
N PHE A 375 1.57 -23.65 3.17
CA PHE A 375 0.57 -22.78 3.77
C PHE A 375 0.48 -23.00 5.27
N VAL A 376 0.68 -21.93 6.05
CA VAL A 376 0.50 -21.90 7.50
C VAL A 376 -0.66 -20.97 7.80
N ARG A 377 -1.66 -21.46 8.52
CA ARG A 377 -2.83 -20.68 8.94
C ARG A 377 -2.78 -20.49 10.45
N CYS A 378 -2.55 -19.25 10.88
CA CYS A 378 -2.55 -18.89 12.29
C CYS A 378 -3.96 -18.58 12.76
N ILE A 379 -4.37 -19.20 13.86
CA ILE A 379 -5.67 -18.98 14.50
C ILE A 379 -5.44 -18.34 15.86
N VAL A 380 -5.98 -17.16 16.08
CA VAL A 380 -5.94 -16.46 17.37
C VAL A 380 -7.05 -16.99 18.25
N PRO A 381 -6.76 -17.64 19.40
CA PRO A 381 -7.78 -18.25 20.23
C PRO A 381 -8.64 -17.25 21.00
N ASN A 382 -8.11 -16.06 21.31
CA ASN A 382 -8.83 -14.98 21.98
C ASN A 382 -8.10 -13.64 21.76
N THR A 383 -8.83 -12.53 21.89
CA THR A 383 -8.29 -11.17 21.74
C THR A 383 -7.50 -10.66 22.96
N HIS A 384 -7.66 -11.34 24.09
CA HIS A 384 -7.02 -10.94 25.37
C HIS A 384 -5.60 -11.50 25.54
N LYS A 385 -5.11 -12.30 24.59
CA LYS A 385 -3.81 -13.00 24.64
C LYS A 385 -3.62 -13.83 25.91
N GLN A 386 -4.72 -14.39 26.47
CA GLN A 386 -4.70 -15.20 27.68
C GLN A 386 -4.59 -16.70 27.34
N PRO A 387 -3.64 -17.44 27.92
CA PRO A 387 -3.50 -18.87 27.70
C PRO A 387 -4.70 -19.63 28.31
N GLY A 388 -5.06 -20.76 27.71
CA GLY A 388 -6.15 -21.62 28.19
C GLY A 388 -7.57 -21.09 27.94
N ARG A 389 -7.73 -19.93 27.34
CA ARG A 389 -9.02 -19.33 26.98
C ARG A 389 -9.25 -19.39 25.47
N MET A 390 -10.42 -19.86 25.06
CA MET A 390 -10.82 -19.92 23.65
C MET A 390 -12.16 -19.20 23.47
N ASP A 391 -12.20 -18.25 22.55
CA ASP A 391 -13.41 -17.64 22.03
C ASP A 391 -13.87 -18.45 20.81
N LEU A 392 -14.90 -19.26 21.00
CA LEU A 392 -15.36 -20.19 19.97
C LEU A 392 -15.90 -19.46 18.73
N SER A 393 -16.55 -18.29 18.90
CA SER A 393 -17.08 -17.51 17.78
C SER A 393 -15.94 -16.97 16.94
N LEU A 394 -14.97 -16.32 17.57
CA LEU A 394 -13.77 -15.78 16.91
C LEU A 394 -12.98 -16.87 16.16
N VAL A 395 -12.78 -18.02 16.79
CA VAL A 395 -12.04 -19.14 16.18
C VAL A 395 -12.81 -19.71 14.99
N LEU A 396 -14.14 -19.89 15.11
CA LEU A 396 -14.96 -20.42 14.02
C LEU A 396 -14.99 -19.47 12.81
N ASP A 397 -15.09 -18.16 13.05
CA ASP A 397 -15.05 -17.17 11.98
C ASP A 397 -13.69 -17.15 11.27
N GLN A 398 -12.57 -17.25 12.00
CA GLN A 398 -11.25 -17.40 11.41
C GLN A 398 -11.10 -18.67 10.58
N LEU A 399 -11.60 -19.83 11.08
CA LEU A 399 -11.55 -21.09 10.33
C LEU A 399 -12.34 -21.00 9.02
N ARG A 400 -13.47 -20.30 9.01
CA ARG A 400 -14.26 -20.04 7.79
C ARG A 400 -13.53 -19.10 6.84
N CYS A 401 -13.09 -17.94 7.35
CA CYS A 401 -12.43 -16.92 6.55
C CYS A 401 -11.10 -17.38 5.93
N ASN A 402 -10.41 -18.32 6.58
CA ASN A 402 -9.12 -18.82 6.10
C ASN A 402 -9.24 -20.07 5.20
N GLY A 403 -10.45 -20.51 4.85
CA GLY A 403 -10.70 -21.70 4.02
C GLY A 403 -10.24 -23.02 4.66
N VAL A 404 -10.00 -23.04 5.99
CA VAL A 404 -9.51 -24.24 6.70
C VAL A 404 -10.57 -25.33 6.74
N LEU A 405 -11.84 -24.96 6.88
CA LEU A 405 -12.94 -25.94 6.92
C LEU A 405 -13.08 -26.69 5.60
N GLU A 406 -12.93 -26.03 4.48
CA GLU A 406 -12.91 -26.63 3.15
C GLU A 406 -11.67 -27.52 2.96
N GLY A 407 -10.51 -27.07 3.44
CA GLY A 407 -9.28 -27.87 3.44
C GLY A 407 -9.44 -29.18 4.23
N ILE A 408 -10.02 -29.12 5.42
CA ILE A 408 -10.32 -30.32 6.24
C ILE A 408 -11.30 -31.25 5.51
N ARG A 409 -12.34 -30.68 4.89
CA ARG A 409 -13.33 -31.46 4.13
C ARG A 409 -12.67 -32.24 3.01
N ILE A 410 -11.78 -31.61 2.26
CA ILE A 410 -11.06 -32.25 1.13
C ILE A 410 -10.08 -33.30 1.64
N ALA A 411 -9.28 -32.96 2.67
CA ALA A 411 -8.36 -33.93 3.26
C ALA A 411 -9.06 -35.18 3.82
N ARG A 412 -10.32 -35.03 4.26
CA ARG A 412 -11.13 -36.19 4.72
C ARG A 412 -11.72 -37.02 3.61
N LEU A 413 -11.97 -36.45 2.44
CA LEU A 413 -12.57 -37.12 1.29
C LEU A 413 -11.51 -37.61 0.31
N GLY A 414 -10.32 -36.98 0.27
CA GLY A 414 -9.22 -37.31 -0.61
C GLY A 414 -8.26 -38.37 -0.05
N TYR A 415 -7.11 -38.49 -0.70
CA TYR A 415 -6.06 -39.43 -0.33
C TYR A 415 -4.94 -38.68 0.42
N PRO A 416 -4.83 -38.83 1.77
CA PRO A 416 -3.90 -38.06 2.57
C PRO A 416 -2.42 -38.43 2.35
N ASN A 417 -2.16 -39.64 1.86
CA ASN A 417 -0.80 -40.13 1.61
C ASN A 417 -0.59 -40.36 0.12
N ARG A 418 0.55 -39.93 -0.40
CA ARG A 418 0.98 -40.11 -1.77
C ARG A 418 2.35 -40.74 -1.76
N LEU A 419 2.52 -41.76 -2.56
CA LEU A 419 3.80 -42.41 -2.77
C LEU A 419 4.01 -42.58 -4.25
N PRO A 420 5.10 -42.05 -4.88
CA PRO A 420 5.44 -42.32 -6.26
C PRO A 420 5.53 -43.82 -6.51
N PHE A 421 5.13 -44.30 -7.68
CA PHE A 421 5.24 -45.71 -8.02
C PHE A 421 6.66 -46.25 -7.91
N THR A 422 7.67 -45.44 -8.22
CA THR A 422 9.08 -45.76 -8.07
C THR A 422 9.44 -46.05 -6.61
N ASP A 423 8.92 -45.27 -5.69
CA ASP A 423 9.20 -45.43 -4.25
C ASP A 423 8.38 -46.55 -3.64
N PHE A 424 7.19 -46.81 -4.18
CA PHE A 424 6.35 -47.93 -3.76
C PHE A 424 6.94 -49.28 -4.13
N VAL A 425 7.60 -49.37 -5.31
CA VAL A 425 8.21 -50.62 -5.82
C VAL A 425 9.59 -50.86 -5.22
N THR A 426 10.26 -49.83 -4.66
CA THR A 426 11.58 -50.00 -4.03
C THR A 426 11.40 -50.68 -2.68
N PRO A 427 11.93 -51.94 -2.48
CA PRO A 427 11.80 -52.61 -1.19
C PRO A 427 12.46 -51.78 -0.11
N VAL A 428 11.80 -51.60 1.00
CA VAL A 428 12.40 -51.05 2.23
C VAL A 428 13.44 -52.09 2.67
N SER A 429 14.72 -51.79 2.39
CA SER A 429 15.87 -52.64 2.82
C SER A 429 16.22 -52.36 4.28
#